data_d08d99bd3b9c6cff313eebaae23f6f69
#
_entry.id   d08d99bd3b9c6cff313eebaae23f6f69
#
_cell.length_a   1.000
_cell.length_b   1.000
_cell.length_c   1.000
_cell.angle_alpha   90.00
_cell.angle_beta   90.00
_cell.angle_gamma   90.00
#
_symmetry.space_group_name_H-M   'P 1'
#
loop_
_entity.id
_entity.type
_entity.pdbx_description
1 polymer ?
#
loop_
_entity_poly.entity_id
_entity_poly.type
_entity_poly.pdbx_seq_one_letter_code
_entity_poly.pdbx_strand_id
1 'polypeptide(L)'
;MESDRILELLNRVADAVGLGLHGITDWGLSGFRDGQYNADLVADQIALDILREAGVGIISEESGAENLQRDVVVIIDPLDGSTNASRAVPHYATSLCAVDTHGALVALVVDQATNTRWSAVRGQGAFRDGVRLVRRDVSDWSQAMVAISGPPPPNPGWGQFRAFGASAIDLCYVADATVDAFIDMSPSAHGVWDYAAAYLVCQEVGVRVMCSYGVTDRHGPDGAKRGLQENERFIRAGGHGMVGVHAAFTCSDELLQQSA
;
A
#
# COMPACT_ATOMS: atom_id res chain seq x y z
N MET A 1 10.90 -1.11 19.78
CA MET A 1 10.70 -2.58 19.50
C MET A 1 11.68 -2.94 18.39
N GLU A 2 12.33 -4.10 18.44
CA GLU A 2 13.23 -4.55 17.37
C GLU A 2 12.43 -4.92 16.11
N SER A 3 13.01 -4.71 14.93
CA SER A 3 12.31 -4.88 13.64
C SER A 3 11.77 -6.29 13.43
N ASP A 4 12.51 -7.32 13.88
CA ASP A 4 12.07 -8.72 13.77
C ASP A 4 10.79 -8.98 14.57
N ARG A 5 10.70 -8.45 15.80
CA ARG A 5 9.49 -8.57 16.62
C ARG A 5 8.31 -7.80 16.04
N ILE A 6 8.59 -6.67 15.37
CA ILE A 6 7.54 -5.94 14.65
C ILE A 6 7.06 -6.80 13.49
N LEU A 7 7.95 -7.36 12.69
CA LEU A 7 7.55 -8.21 11.56
C LEU A 7 6.76 -9.44 12.00
N GLU A 8 7.15 -10.08 13.13
CA GLU A 8 6.37 -11.16 13.75
C GLU A 8 4.96 -10.70 14.15
N LEU A 9 4.85 -9.51 14.76
CA LEU A 9 3.54 -8.93 15.10
C LEU A 9 2.68 -8.73 13.86
N LEU A 10 3.23 -8.10 12.80
CA LEU A 10 2.50 -7.86 11.56
C LEU A 10 2.05 -9.18 10.92
N ASN A 11 2.88 -10.22 10.92
CA ASN A 11 2.48 -11.54 10.43
C ASN A 11 1.35 -12.14 11.26
N ARG A 12 1.40 -12.07 12.59
CA ARG A 12 0.30 -12.52 13.46
C ARG A 12 -1.02 -11.83 13.13
N VAL A 13 -0.99 -10.52 12.89
CA VAL A 13 -2.17 -9.75 12.50
C VAL A 13 -2.72 -10.24 11.16
N ALA A 14 -1.86 -10.32 10.13
CA ALA A 14 -2.29 -10.75 8.79
C ALA A 14 -2.81 -12.19 8.77
N ASP A 15 -2.20 -13.11 9.54
CA ASP A 15 -2.65 -14.49 9.69
C ASP A 15 -4.03 -14.56 10.36
N ALA A 16 -4.24 -13.78 11.42
CA ALA A 16 -5.51 -13.75 12.13
C ALA A 16 -6.63 -13.16 11.27
N VAL A 17 -6.33 -12.08 10.52
CA VAL A 17 -7.28 -11.49 9.54
C VAL A 17 -7.63 -12.54 8.48
N GLY A 18 -6.64 -13.19 7.87
CA GLY A 18 -6.88 -14.23 6.87
C GLY A 18 -7.77 -15.37 7.38
N LEU A 19 -7.52 -15.84 8.61
CA LEU A 19 -8.39 -16.85 9.25
C LEU A 19 -9.81 -16.31 9.48
N GLY A 20 -9.96 -15.06 9.89
CA GLY A 20 -11.25 -14.40 10.07
C GLY A 20 -12.04 -14.30 8.77
N LEU A 21 -11.37 -13.93 7.67
CA LEU A 21 -11.98 -13.81 6.35
C LEU A 21 -12.56 -15.16 5.86
N HIS A 22 -11.93 -16.30 6.16
CA HIS A 22 -12.48 -17.62 5.83
C HIS A 22 -13.79 -17.94 6.55
N GLY A 23 -14.07 -17.30 7.68
CA GLY A 23 -15.31 -17.47 8.46
C GLY A 23 -16.44 -16.54 8.06
N ILE A 24 -16.20 -15.59 7.14
CA ILE A 24 -17.21 -14.59 6.74
C ILE A 24 -18.31 -15.27 5.91
N THR A 25 -19.54 -15.10 6.36
CA THR A 25 -20.74 -15.58 5.65
C THR A 25 -21.54 -14.45 5.02
N ASP A 26 -21.37 -13.22 5.52
CA ASP A 26 -22.03 -12.01 5.00
C ASP A 26 -20.99 -11.07 4.39
N TRP A 27 -20.92 -11.07 3.08
CA TRP A 27 -20.08 -10.18 2.28
C TRP A 27 -20.82 -8.94 1.78
N GLY A 28 -21.98 -8.62 2.38
CA GLY A 28 -22.77 -7.44 2.05
C GLY A 28 -22.14 -6.15 2.59
N LEU A 29 -22.68 -5.01 2.10
CA LEU A 29 -22.30 -3.70 2.62
C LEU A 29 -22.71 -3.55 4.08
N SER A 30 -21.86 -2.91 4.89
CA SER A 30 -22.09 -2.69 6.32
C SER A 30 -23.25 -1.71 6.61
N GLY A 31 -23.49 -0.79 5.70
CA GLY A 31 -24.47 0.28 5.85
C GLY A 31 -24.02 1.45 6.76
N PHE A 32 -22.81 1.39 7.32
CA PHE A 32 -22.29 2.47 8.17
C PHE A 32 -21.55 3.54 7.36
N ARG A 33 -20.84 3.14 6.32
CA ARG A 33 -20.09 4.01 5.41
C ARG A 33 -20.27 3.53 3.97
N ASP A 34 -20.31 4.45 3.01
CA ASP A 34 -20.38 4.12 1.59
C ASP A 34 -19.18 3.26 1.17
N GLY A 35 -19.46 2.15 0.47
CA GLY A 35 -18.45 1.21 -0.01
C GLY A 35 -17.88 0.24 1.04
N GLN A 36 -18.17 0.41 2.32
CA GLN A 36 -17.69 -0.47 3.38
C GLN A 36 -18.49 -1.77 3.44
N TYR A 37 -17.80 -2.90 3.51
CA TYR A 37 -18.38 -4.22 3.66
C TYR A 37 -18.37 -4.70 5.13
N ASN A 38 -19.22 -5.66 5.49
CA ASN A 38 -19.18 -6.31 6.80
C ASN A 38 -17.82 -7.00 7.05
N ALA A 39 -17.20 -7.49 5.99
CA ALA A 39 -15.87 -8.10 6.03
C ALA A 39 -14.78 -7.14 6.51
N ASP A 40 -14.84 -5.87 6.09
CA ASP A 40 -13.88 -4.84 6.50
C ASP A 40 -13.92 -4.64 8.02
N LEU A 41 -15.13 -4.56 8.60
CA LEU A 41 -15.30 -4.39 10.04
C LEU A 41 -14.80 -5.60 10.85
N VAL A 42 -15.02 -6.81 10.34
CA VAL A 42 -14.54 -8.03 11.01
C VAL A 42 -13.02 -8.10 10.94
N ALA A 43 -12.43 -7.82 9.78
CA ALA A 43 -10.98 -7.81 9.58
C ALA A 43 -10.31 -6.74 10.46
N ASP A 44 -10.89 -5.55 10.53
CA ASP A 44 -10.42 -4.45 11.37
C ASP A 44 -10.44 -4.83 12.86
N GLN A 45 -11.55 -5.32 13.35
CA GLN A 45 -11.66 -5.71 14.76
C GLN A 45 -10.63 -6.76 15.18
N ILE A 46 -10.41 -7.78 14.33
CA ILE A 46 -9.39 -8.81 14.57
C ILE A 46 -7.99 -8.20 14.65
N ALA A 47 -7.67 -7.32 13.70
CA ALA A 47 -6.37 -6.67 13.65
C ALA A 47 -6.14 -5.76 14.86
N LEU A 48 -7.14 -4.93 15.20
CA LEU A 48 -7.06 -3.98 16.30
C LEU A 48 -6.85 -4.68 17.65
N ASP A 49 -7.51 -5.80 17.91
CA ASP A 49 -7.36 -6.53 19.18
C ASP A 49 -5.92 -6.96 19.41
N ILE A 50 -5.24 -7.46 18.36
CA ILE A 50 -3.84 -7.89 18.42
C ILE A 50 -2.90 -6.69 18.57
N LEU A 51 -3.13 -5.62 17.81
CA LEU A 51 -2.30 -4.42 17.85
C LEU A 51 -2.42 -3.68 19.19
N ARG A 52 -3.62 -3.62 19.77
CA ARG A 52 -3.88 -3.04 21.10
C ARG A 52 -3.17 -3.83 22.19
N GLU A 53 -3.23 -5.16 22.15
CA GLU A 53 -2.50 -6.03 23.07
C GLU A 53 -0.98 -5.80 22.98
N ALA A 54 -0.44 -5.57 21.78
CA ALA A 54 0.96 -5.27 21.56
C ALA A 54 1.38 -3.87 22.05
N GLY A 55 0.43 -2.99 22.37
CA GLY A 55 0.66 -1.66 22.92
C GLY A 55 1.26 -0.66 21.93
N VAL A 56 1.06 -0.84 20.64
CA VAL A 56 1.45 0.10 19.57
C VAL A 56 0.37 1.16 19.33
N GLY A 57 0.72 2.24 18.64
CA GLY A 57 -0.27 3.16 18.07
C GLY A 57 -0.84 2.58 16.79
N ILE A 58 -2.01 3.03 16.37
CA ILE A 58 -2.73 2.47 15.22
C ILE A 58 -3.29 3.61 14.37
N ILE A 59 -3.22 3.44 13.04
CA ILE A 59 -3.98 4.20 12.06
C ILE A 59 -4.64 3.18 11.14
N SER A 60 -5.95 2.98 11.31
CA SER A 60 -6.73 2.06 10.50
C SER A 60 -7.62 2.81 9.52
N GLU A 61 -7.83 2.24 8.33
CA GLU A 61 -8.83 2.71 7.38
C GLU A 61 -10.23 2.77 7.99
N GLU A 62 -10.59 1.74 8.75
CA GLU A 62 -11.95 1.53 9.24
C GLU A 62 -12.22 2.28 10.54
N SER A 63 -11.32 2.20 11.50
CA SER A 63 -11.50 2.70 12.87
C SER A 63 -10.78 4.03 13.13
N GLY A 64 -9.99 4.55 12.19
CA GLY A 64 -9.25 5.79 12.36
C GLY A 64 -7.99 5.63 13.21
N ALA A 65 -7.65 6.65 14.00
CA ALA A 65 -6.36 6.76 14.66
C ALA A 65 -6.49 6.66 16.19
N GLU A 66 -5.59 5.88 16.83
CA GLU A 66 -5.50 5.77 18.28
C GLU A 66 -4.05 5.62 18.77
N ASN A 67 -3.78 6.13 19.98
CA ASN A 67 -2.49 5.97 20.67
C ASN A 67 -1.26 6.45 19.88
N LEU A 68 -1.38 7.52 19.10
CA LEU A 68 -0.31 8.02 18.20
C LEU A 68 0.96 8.50 18.92
N GLN A 69 0.93 8.63 20.26
CA GLN A 69 2.10 8.98 21.07
C GLN A 69 3.06 7.81 21.33
N ARG A 70 2.72 6.60 20.83
CA ARG A 70 3.60 5.43 20.97
C ARG A 70 4.82 5.56 20.06
N ASP A 71 5.92 4.92 20.45
CA ASP A 71 7.17 4.92 19.68
C ASP A 71 7.02 4.27 18.29
N VAL A 72 6.11 3.29 18.19
CA VAL A 72 5.75 2.60 16.96
C VAL A 72 4.25 2.77 16.74
N VAL A 73 3.87 3.20 15.54
CA VAL A 73 2.48 3.28 15.08
C VAL A 73 2.35 2.34 13.88
N VAL A 74 1.30 1.51 13.85
CA VAL A 74 0.99 0.64 12.72
C VAL A 74 -0.13 1.28 11.90
N ILE A 75 0.17 1.51 10.63
CA ILE A 75 -0.81 1.92 9.62
C ILE A 75 -1.34 0.65 8.99
N ILE A 76 -2.66 0.49 8.94
CA ILE A 76 -3.28 -0.73 8.45
C ILE A 76 -4.46 -0.45 7.52
N ASP A 77 -4.49 -1.17 6.40
CA ASP A 77 -5.69 -1.54 5.68
C ASP A 77 -5.94 -3.03 5.94
N PRO A 78 -6.99 -3.37 6.70
CA PRO A 78 -7.27 -4.77 7.02
C PRO A 78 -7.67 -5.60 5.81
N LEU A 79 -8.33 -4.99 4.81
CA LEU A 79 -8.85 -5.66 3.62
C LEU A 79 -8.83 -4.74 2.38
N ASP A 80 -7.65 -4.39 1.87
CA ASP A 80 -7.49 -3.72 0.58
C ASP A 80 -8.07 -4.58 -0.55
N GLY A 81 -8.98 -4.01 -1.32
CA GLY A 81 -9.70 -4.74 -2.37
C GLY A 81 -10.93 -5.51 -1.85
N SER A 82 -11.62 -5.02 -0.82
CA SER A 82 -12.82 -5.64 -0.24
C SER A 82 -13.92 -5.89 -1.28
N THR A 83 -14.06 -5.04 -2.31
CA THR A 83 -14.96 -5.30 -3.45
C THR A 83 -14.56 -6.56 -4.21
N ASN A 84 -13.28 -6.80 -4.44
CA ASN A 84 -12.78 -8.03 -5.06
C ASN A 84 -13.11 -9.23 -4.18
N ALA A 85 -12.78 -9.16 -2.90
CA ALA A 85 -13.04 -10.22 -1.93
C ALA A 85 -14.54 -10.58 -1.88
N SER A 86 -15.42 -9.59 -1.82
CA SER A 86 -16.88 -9.78 -1.79
C SER A 86 -17.44 -10.46 -3.05
N ARG A 87 -16.71 -10.42 -4.15
CA ARG A 87 -17.06 -11.01 -5.45
C ARG A 87 -16.25 -12.23 -5.81
N ALA A 88 -15.46 -12.75 -4.87
CA ALA A 88 -14.54 -13.85 -5.07
C ALA A 88 -13.52 -13.64 -6.21
N VAL A 89 -13.15 -12.39 -6.47
CA VAL A 89 -12.00 -12.06 -7.32
C VAL A 89 -10.74 -12.22 -6.47
N PRO A 90 -9.81 -13.13 -6.82
CA PRO A 90 -8.69 -13.50 -5.92
C PRO A 90 -7.55 -12.47 -5.99
N HIS A 91 -7.83 -11.23 -5.58
CA HIS A 91 -6.88 -10.12 -5.54
C HIS A 91 -7.32 -9.11 -4.48
N TYR A 92 -6.95 -9.37 -3.23
CA TYR A 92 -7.24 -8.56 -2.05
C TYR A 92 -6.22 -8.85 -0.95
N ALA A 93 -5.88 -7.86 -0.15
CA ALA A 93 -4.76 -7.93 0.77
C ALA A 93 -5.06 -7.40 2.17
N THR A 94 -4.21 -7.80 3.12
CA THR A 94 -3.97 -7.06 4.36
C THR A 94 -2.66 -6.30 4.22
N SER A 95 -2.70 -4.98 4.38
CA SER A 95 -1.57 -4.05 4.25
C SER A 95 -1.21 -3.46 5.60
N LEU A 96 0.04 -3.64 6.05
CA LEU A 96 0.52 -3.26 7.38
C LEU A 96 1.87 -2.55 7.29
N CYS A 97 1.95 -1.32 7.78
CA CYS A 97 3.18 -0.54 7.86
C CYS A 97 3.43 -0.02 9.26
N ALA A 98 4.42 -0.55 9.94
CA ALA A 98 4.91 0.04 11.18
C ALA A 98 5.80 1.24 10.88
N VAL A 99 5.54 2.36 11.54
CA VAL A 99 6.28 3.61 11.40
C VAL A 99 6.81 4.07 12.75
N ASP A 100 7.96 4.72 12.73
CA ASP A 100 8.57 5.39 13.89
C ASP A 100 8.81 6.88 13.62
N THR A 101 9.64 7.49 14.46
CA THR A 101 10.00 8.91 14.30
C THR A 101 10.81 9.22 13.03
N HIS A 102 11.25 8.20 12.29
CA HIS A 102 12.04 8.33 11.06
C HIS A 102 11.27 7.89 9.81
N GLY A 103 9.98 7.58 9.95
CA GLY A 103 9.10 7.15 8.85
C GLY A 103 8.85 5.64 8.83
N ALA A 104 8.59 5.06 7.66
CA ALA A 104 8.32 3.64 7.51
C ALA A 104 9.49 2.79 8.02
N LEU A 105 9.21 1.81 8.88
CA LEU A 105 10.20 0.98 9.56
C LEU A 105 10.13 -0.48 9.14
N VAL A 106 8.94 -1.08 9.20
CA VAL A 106 8.67 -2.47 8.81
C VAL A 106 7.37 -2.51 8.04
N ALA A 107 7.36 -3.21 6.93
CA ALA A 107 6.18 -3.39 6.08
C ALA A 107 5.86 -4.86 5.85
N LEU A 108 4.57 -5.15 5.76
CA LEU A 108 4.03 -6.44 5.35
C LEU A 108 2.77 -6.21 4.51
N VAL A 109 2.74 -6.77 3.31
CA VAL A 109 1.53 -6.93 2.49
C VAL A 109 1.30 -8.41 2.27
N VAL A 110 0.10 -8.88 2.56
CA VAL A 110 -0.29 -10.28 2.36
C VAL A 110 -1.47 -10.33 1.42
N ASP A 111 -1.27 -10.92 0.25
CA ASP A 111 -2.37 -11.32 -0.63
C ASP A 111 -3.14 -12.46 0.06
N GLN A 112 -4.32 -12.17 0.57
CA GLN A 112 -5.12 -13.11 1.35
C GLN A 112 -5.76 -14.21 0.49
N ALA A 113 -5.80 -14.03 -0.83
CA ALA A 113 -6.30 -15.05 -1.74
C ALA A 113 -5.25 -16.13 -2.03
N THR A 114 -3.97 -15.77 -2.08
CA THR A 114 -2.86 -16.67 -2.46
C THR A 114 -1.90 -16.96 -1.31
N ASN A 115 -1.99 -16.19 -0.21
CA ASN A 115 -1.05 -16.16 0.90
C ASN A 115 0.37 -15.73 0.50
N THR A 116 0.54 -15.07 -0.65
CA THR A 116 1.80 -14.45 -1.05
C THR A 116 2.11 -13.26 -0.15
N ARG A 117 3.36 -13.12 0.30
CA ARG A 117 3.77 -12.11 1.26
C ARG A 117 4.91 -11.26 0.74
N TRP A 118 4.73 -9.94 0.75
CA TRP A 118 5.80 -8.98 0.55
C TRP A 118 6.13 -8.34 1.88
N SER A 119 7.41 -8.37 2.25
CA SER A 119 7.88 -7.74 3.47
C SER A 119 9.10 -6.88 3.21
N ALA A 120 9.27 -5.83 4.02
CA ALA A 120 10.46 -5.00 3.99
C ALA A 120 10.79 -4.48 5.39
N VAL A 121 12.08 -4.29 5.63
CA VAL A 121 12.61 -3.59 6.80
C VAL A 121 13.52 -2.49 6.31
N ARG A 122 13.35 -1.27 6.82
CA ARG A 122 14.15 -0.10 6.44
C ARG A 122 15.65 -0.40 6.47
N GLY A 123 16.31 -0.22 5.31
CA GLY A 123 17.74 -0.46 5.12
C GLY A 123 18.16 -1.92 5.04
N GLN A 124 17.23 -2.89 5.04
CA GLN A 124 17.54 -4.32 4.99
C GLN A 124 17.08 -5.00 3.70
N GLY A 125 16.34 -4.27 2.84
CA GLY A 125 15.79 -4.75 1.59
C GLY A 125 14.36 -5.28 1.73
N ALA A 126 13.80 -5.69 0.60
CA ALA A 126 12.46 -6.25 0.50
C ALA A 126 12.50 -7.70 0.02
N PHE A 127 11.44 -8.44 0.37
CA PHE A 127 11.35 -9.88 0.15
C PHE A 127 9.94 -10.24 -0.31
N ARG A 128 9.84 -11.26 -1.18
CA ARG A 128 8.59 -11.96 -1.49
C ARG A 128 8.71 -13.41 -1.06
N ASP A 129 7.84 -13.86 -0.17
CA ASP A 129 7.86 -15.22 0.40
C ASP A 129 9.24 -15.62 0.95
N GLY A 130 9.92 -14.67 1.61
CA GLY A 130 11.28 -14.85 2.16
C GLY A 130 12.41 -14.79 1.12
N VAL A 131 12.11 -14.64 -0.17
CA VAL A 131 13.11 -14.48 -1.22
C VAL A 131 13.36 -13.00 -1.46
N ARG A 132 14.63 -12.58 -1.37
CA ARG A 132 15.02 -11.18 -1.58
C ARG A 132 14.64 -10.70 -2.96
N LEU A 133 13.98 -9.57 -3.03
CA LEU A 133 13.63 -8.93 -4.29
C LEU A 133 14.85 -8.26 -4.91
N VAL A 134 14.92 -8.36 -6.24
CA VAL A 134 15.92 -7.67 -7.06
C VAL A 134 15.17 -6.96 -8.17
N ARG A 135 15.39 -5.66 -8.23
CA ARG A 135 14.75 -4.82 -9.23
C ARG A 135 15.16 -5.20 -10.64
N ARG A 136 14.20 -5.10 -11.54
CA ARG A 136 14.43 -5.16 -13.00
C ARG A 136 13.94 -3.86 -13.62
N ASP A 137 14.83 -3.22 -14.40
CA ASP A 137 14.48 -2.00 -15.12
C ASP A 137 13.77 -2.33 -16.43
N VAL A 138 12.81 -1.49 -16.80
CA VAL A 138 12.16 -1.52 -18.12
C VAL A 138 12.87 -0.52 -19.01
N SER A 139 13.31 -0.98 -20.17
CA SER A 139 14.06 -0.17 -21.14
C SER A 139 13.19 0.49 -22.20
N ASP A 140 11.96 0.02 -22.38
CA ASP A 140 11.02 0.52 -23.39
C ASP A 140 9.61 0.60 -22.85
N TRP A 141 9.15 1.83 -22.64
CA TRP A 141 7.81 2.12 -22.13
C TRP A 141 6.68 1.58 -23.00
N SER A 142 6.88 1.58 -24.31
CA SER A 142 5.89 1.06 -25.26
C SER A 142 5.61 -0.45 -25.08
N GLN A 143 6.48 -1.15 -24.38
CA GLN A 143 6.32 -2.57 -24.02
C GLN A 143 5.86 -2.77 -22.58
N ALA A 144 5.79 -1.71 -21.80
CA ALA A 144 5.47 -1.80 -20.38
C ALA A 144 4.07 -2.34 -20.13
N MET A 145 3.93 -3.15 -19.08
CA MET A 145 2.66 -3.54 -18.47
C MET A 145 2.45 -2.71 -17.20
N VAL A 146 1.39 -1.90 -17.19
CA VAL A 146 1.09 -0.95 -16.12
C VAL A 146 -0.15 -1.40 -15.34
N ALA A 147 -0.04 -1.48 -14.01
CA ALA A 147 -1.21 -1.57 -13.16
C ALA A 147 -1.83 -0.17 -12.99
N ILE A 148 -3.15 -0.09 -13.00
CA ILE A 148 -3.86 1.18 -12.90
C ILE A 148 -5.02 1.12 -11.91
N SER A 149 -5.25 2.23 -11.23
CA SER A 149 -6.49 2.52 -10.52
C SER A 149 -7.19 3.68 -11.24
N GLY A 150 -8.48 3.51 -11.56
CA GLY A 150 -9.23 4.46 -12.38
C GLY A 150 -9.09 4.26 -13.89
N PRO A 151 -9.75 5.09 -14.70
CA PRO A 151 -9.76 4.95 -16.16
C PRO A 151 -8.45 5.44 -16.79
N PRO A 152 -7.87 4.68 -17.75
CA PRO A 152 -6.65 5.11 -18.43
C PRO A 152 -6.90 6.34 -19.33
N PRO A 153 -5.89 7.22 -19.50
CA PRO A 153 -5.99 8.30 -20.47
C PRO A 153 -5.96 7.78 -21.92
N PRO A 154 -6.44 8.55 -22.88
CA PRO A 154 -6.29 8.22 -24.29
C PRO A 154 -4.80 8.17 -24.67
N ASN A 155 -4.38 7.09 -25.35
CA ASN A 155 -2.99 6.92 -25.85
C ASN A 155 -1.90 7.12 -24.79
N PRO A 156 -1.87 6.32 -23.71
CA PRO A 156 -0.96 6.52 -22.59
C PRO A 156 0.51 6.18 -22.91
N GLY A 157 0.78 5.61 -24.07
CA GLY A 157 2.13 5.27 -24.53
C GLY A 157 2.71 3.96 -24.00
N TRP A 158 2.06 3.29 -23.03
CA TRP A 158 2.48 1.96 -22.57
C TRP A 158 1.86 0.83 -23.42
N GLY A 159 2.45 -0.38 -23.35
CA GLY A 159 2.02 -1.51 -24.18
C GLY A 159 0.72 -2.16 -23.70
N GLN A 160 0.56 -2.35 -22.40
CA GLN A 160 -0.60 -3.01 -21.81
C GLN A 160 -0.93 -2.41 -20.44
N PHE A 161 -2.16 -2.60 -19.97
CA PHE A 161 -2.52 -2.26 -18.59
C PHE A 161 -3.34 -3.35 -17.92
N ARG A 162 -3.38 -3.27 -16.59
CA ARG A 162 -4.24 -4.09 -15.71
C ARG A 162 -4.86 -3.18 -14.67
N ALA A 163 -6.15 -3.35 -14.41
CA ALA A 163 -6.84 -2.77 -13.27
C ALA A 163 -7.22 -3.93 -12.34
N PHE A 164 -6.39 -4.19 -11.34
CA PHE A 164 -6.59 -5.34 -10.46
C PHE A 164 -7.50 -5.01 -9.28
N GLY A 165 -7.39 -3.81 -8.70
CA GLY A 165 -8.30 -3.30 -7.68
C GLY A 165 -7.91 -3.60 -6.23
N ALA A 166 -6.62 -3.76 -5.96
CA ALA A 166 -6.01 -3.79 -4.63
C ALA A 166 -4.64 -3.12 -4.69
N SER A 167 -4.59 -1.86 -4.30
CA SER A 167 -3.42 -0.98 -4.53
C SER A 167 -2.17 -1.44 -3.82
N ALA A 168 -2.30 -2.02 -2.64
CA ALA A 168 -1.16 -2.57 -1.90
C ALA A 168 -0.46 -3.69 -2.67
N ILE A 169 -1.23 -4.61 -3.29
CA ILE A 169 -0.67 -5.68 -4.12
C ILE A 169 -0.11 -5.10 -5.41
N ASP A 170 -0.84 -4.18 -6.06
CA ASP A 170 -0.44 -3.60 -7.35
C ASP A 170 0.92 -2.91 -7.25
N LEU A 171 1.17 -2.19 -6.15
CA LEU A 171 2.47 -1.60 -5.83
C LEU A 171 3.56 -2.64 -5.53
N CYS A 172 3.21 -3.72 -4.82
CA CYS A 172 4.14 -4.83 -4.59
C CYS A 172 4.53 -5.54 -5.90
N TYR A 173 3.60 -5.64 -6.86
CA TYR A 173 3.89 -6.14 -8.20
C TYR A 173 4.88 -5.27 -8.97
N VAL A 174 4.93 -3.95 -8.71
CA VAL A 174 6.00 -3.10 -9.24
C VAL A 174 7.33 -3.43 -8.58
N ALA A 175 7.34 -3.63 -7.26
CA ALA A 175 8.55 -3.92 -6.52
C ALA A 175 9.20 -5.25 -6.92
N ASP A 176 8.39 -6.28 -7.24
CA ASP A 176 8.87 -7.60 -7.66
C ASP A 176 8.96 -7.78 -9.19
N ALA A 177 8.70 -6.70 -9.94
CA ALA A 177 8.72 -6.66 -11.40
C ALA A 177 7.69 -7.60 -12.08
N THR A 178 6.58 -7.91 -11.41
CA THR A 178 5.41 -8.55 -12.03
C THR A 178 4.73 -7.59 -13.01
N VAL A 179 4.64 -6.30 -12.64
CA VAL A 179 4.29 -5.20 -13.54
C VAL A 179 5.40 -4.15 -13.55
N ASP A 180 5.38 -3.30 -14.55
CA ASP A 180 6.46 -2.33 -14.74
C ASP A 180 6.18 -1.00 -14.05
N ALA A 181 4.90 -0.65 -13.81
CA ALA A 181 4.48 0.51 -13.05
C ALA A 181 3.10 0.33 -12.45
N PHE A 182 2.77 1.20 -11.50
CA PHE A 182 1.42 1.46 -11.02
C PHE A 182 1.11 2.95 -11.17
N ILE A 183 -0.09 3.27 -11.66
CA ILE A 183 -0.56 4.65 -11.80
C ILE A 183 -1.97 4.75 -11.23
N ASP A 184 -2.13 5.58 -10.20
CA ASP A 184 -3.45 5.95 -9.72
C ASP A 184 -4.00 7.15 -10.53
N MET A 185 -5.08 6.91 -11.23
CA MET A 185 -5.83 7.89 -12.01
C MET A 185 -7.27 8.02 -11.49
N SER A 186 -7.54 7.49 -10.31
CA SER A 186 -8.85 7.62 -9.69
C SER A 186 -9.14 9.08 -9.32
N PRO A 187 -10.41 9.52 -9.40
CA PRO A 187 -10.77 10.88 -9.01
C PRO A 187 -10.67 11.12 -7.49
N SER A 188 -10.72 10.07 -6.72
CA SER A 188 -10.51 10.08 -5.26
C SER A 188 -9.17 9.40 -4.96
N ALA A 189 -8.27 10.10 -4.29
CA ALA A 189 -6.97 9.55 -3.95
C ALA A 189 -7.09 8.41 -2.93
N HIS A 190 -6.12 7.50 -2.98
CA HIS A 190 -5.96 6.43 -1.99
C HIS A 190 -5.65 6.97 -0.59
N GLY A 191 -6.12 6.27 0.43
CA GLY A 191 -5.70 6.48 1.81
C GLY A 191 -4.24 6.07 2.03
N VAL A 192 -3.64 6.57 3.10
CA VAL A 192 -2.25 6.20 3.44
C VAL A 192 -2.09 4.69 3.69
N TRP A 193 -3.12 4.04 4.17
CA TRP A 193 -3.16 2.62 4.46
C TRP A 193 -3.08 1.74 3.20
N ASP A 194 -3.57 2.21 2.04
CA ASP A 194 -3.51 1.50 0.76
C ASP A 194 -2.08 1.36 0.23
N TYR A 195 -1.16 2.27 0.61
CA TYR A 195 0.18 2.30 -0.01
C TYR A 195 1.36 2.32 0.96
N ALA A 196 1.19 2.64 2.24
CA ALA A 196 2.33 2.84 3.16
C ALA A 196 3.25 1.61 3.28
N ALA A 197 2.67 0.40 3.32
CA ALA A 197 3.46 -0.82 3.37
C ALA A 197 4.20 -1.07 2.05
N ALA A 198 3.48 -1.04 0.94
CA ALA A 198 4.06 -1.25 -0.37
C ALA A 198 5.06 -0.15 -0.76
N TYR A 199 4.90 1.07 -0.25
CA TYR A 199 5.88 2.15 -0.37
C TYR A 199 7.26 1.74 0.17
N LEU A 200 7.31 1.18 1.40
CA LEU A 200 8.58 0.71 1.95
C LEU A 200 9.15 -0.45 1.14
N VAL A 201 8.31 -1.40 0.69
CA VAL A 201 8.73 -2.50 -0.18
C VAL A 201 9.38 -1.95 -1.46
N CYS A 202 8.73 -0.97 -2.11
CA CYS A 202 9.24 -0.29 -3.31
C CYS A 202 10.56 0.44 -3.03
N GLN A 203 10.64 1.21 -1.93
CA GLN A 203 11.87 1.93 -1.57
C GLN A 203 13.06 1.00 -1.40
N GLU A 204 12.88 -0.13 -0.71
CA GLU A 204 13.94 -1.08 -0.41
C GLU A 204 14.50 -1.82 -1.64
N VAL A 205 13.76 -1.79 -2.75
CA VAL A 205 14.24 -2.30 -4.04
C VAL A 205 14.66 -1.18 -5.02
N GLY A 206 14.58 0.09 -4.59
CA GLY A 206 14.95 1.25 -5.40
C GLY A 206 13.90 1.68 -6.43
N VAL A 207 12.65 1.23 -6.29
CA VAL A 207 11.50 1.76 -7.05
C VAL A 207 11.13 3.12 -6.50
N ARG A 208 10.96 4.11 -7.39
CA ARG A 208 10.47 5.43 -6.99
C ARG A 208 8.95 5.42 -6.84
N VAL A 209 8.48 5.82 -5.69
CA VAL A 209 7.07 6.10 -5.44
C VAL A 209 6.91 7.61 -5.32
N MET A 210 5.99 8.19 -6.10
CA MET A 210 5.72 9.62 -6.11
C MET A 210 4.26 9.86 -5.84
N CYS A 211 4.00 10.93 -5.10
CA CYS A 211 2.66 11.41 -4.85
C CYS A 211 2.41 12.69 -5.64
N SER A 212 1.32 12.71 -6.41
CA SER A 212 0.92 13.90 -7.17
C SER A 212 0.11 14.91 -6.35
N TYR A 213 -0.44 14.51 -5.20
CA TYR A 213 -1.17 15.40 -4.32
C TYR A 213 -0.23 16.23 -3.46
N GLY A 214 -0.37 17.54 -3.54
CA GLY A 214 0.51 18.50 -2.84
C GLY A 214 1.69 18.97 -3.66
N VAL A 215 1.95 18.39 -4.82
CA VAL A 215 2.88 18.95 -5.81
C VAL A 215 2.11 19.99 -6.65
N THR A 216 1.63 21.03 -5.99
CA THR A 216 1.13 22.22 -6.69
C THR A 216 2.27 23.03 -7.31
N ASP A 217 3.49 22.75 -6.93
CA ASP A 217 4.70 23.31 -7.53
C ASP A 217 5.18 22.37 -8.64
N ARG A 218 4.82 22.71 -9.87
CA ARG A 218 5.17 22.00 -11.11
C ARG A 218 6.68 22.04 -11.44
N HIS A 219 7.54 22.18 -10.45
CA HIS A 219 8.96 22.41 -10.62
C HIS A 219 9.82 21.28 -10.03
N GLY A 220 9.92 20.18 -10.79
CA GLY A 220 11.04 19.26 -10.71
C GLY A 220 11.06 18.22 -9.57
N PRO A 221 12.11 17.39 -9.52
CA PRO A 221 12.25 16.24 -8.60
C PRO A 221 12.24 16.60 -7.11
N ASP A 222 12.46 17.85 -6.75
CA ASP A 222 12.42 18.32 -5.36
C ASP A 222 10.98 18.48 -4.81
N GLY A 223 9.98 18.68 -5.68
CA GLY A 223 8.58 18.71 -5.32
C GLY A 223 8.09 17.33 -4.86
N ALA A 224 8.46 16.29 -5.60
CA ALA A 224 8.10 14.90 -5.24
C ALA A 224 8.73 14.46 -3.90
N LYS A 225 10.00 14.84 -3.65
CA LYS A 225 10.66 14.58 -2.36
C LYS A 225 9.98 15.29 -1.19
N ARG A 226 9.53 16.54 -1.39
CA ARG A 226 8.76 17.27 -0.37
C ARG A 226 7.42 16.62 -0.11
N GLY A 227 6.69 16.21 -1.15
CA GLY A 227 5.42 15.51 -1.02
C GLY A 227 5.56 14.21 -0.20
N LEU A 228 6.58 13.41 -0.47
CA LEU A 228 6.87 12.20 0.31
C LEU A 228 7.21 12.51 1.77
N GLN A 229 8.06 13.52 2.03
CA GLN A 229 8.43 13.94 3.40
C GLN A 229 7.24 14.55 4.15
N GLU A 230 6.40 15.31 3.48
CA GLU A 230 5.18 15.86 4.05
C GLU A 230 4.15 14.77 4.36
N ASN A 231 4.04 13.75 3.51
CA ASN A 231 3.21 12.58 3.75
C ASN A 231 3.72 11.75 4.92
N GLU A 232 5.02 11.51 5.01
CA GLU A 232 5.60 10.83 6.18
C GLU A 232 5.34 11.62 7.48
N ARG A 233 5.43 12.95 7.44
CA ARG A 233 5.07 13.81 8.58
C ARG A 233 3.58 13.78 8.88
N PHE A 234 2.74 13.75 7.84
CA PHE A 234 1.31 13.70 7.96
C PHE A 234 0.83 12.37 8.53
N ILE A 235 1.38 11.24 8.06
CA ILE A 235 1.18 9.90 8.63
C ILE A 235 1.47 9.92 10.13
N ARG A 236 2.58 10.53 10.53
CA ARG A 236 2.98 10.65 11.95
C ARG A 236 2.07 11.53 12.78
N ALA A 237 1.42 12.51 12.16
CA ALA A 237 0.48 13.40 12.83
C ALA A 237 -0.94 12.83 12.93
N GLY A 238 -1.18 11.60 12.45
CA GLY A 238 -2.52 10.98 12.44
C GLY A 238 -3.46 11.62 11.43
N GLY A 239 -2.91 12.29 10.41
CA GLY A 239 -3.70 12.92 9.37
C GLY A 239 -4.24 11.91 8.36
N HIS A 240 -5.50 12.06 7.97
CA HIS A 240 -6.09 11.37 6.84
C HIS A 240 -5.73 12.11 5.55
N GLY A 241 -4.55 11.82 4.99
CA GLY A 241 -4.11 12.36 3.71
C GLY A 241 -4.55 11.48 2.58
N MET A 242 -5.28 12.05 1.66
CA MET A 242 -5.54 11.45 0.37
C MET A 242 -4.33 11.69 -0.53
N VAL A 243 -3.68 10.64 -0.99
CA VAL A 243 -2.46 10.75 -1.78
C VAL A 243 -2.58 9.90 -3.02
N GLY A 244 -2.52 10.53 -4.17
CA GLY A 244 -2.33 9.82 -5.42
C GLY A 244 -0.90 9.26 -5.44
N VAL A 245 -0.75 7.95 -5.43
CA VAL A 245 0.53 7.29 -5.51
C VAL A 245 0.81 6.91 -6.95
N HIS A 246 1.85 7.49 -7.52
CA HIS A 246 2.40 7.03 -8.77
C HIS A 246 3.66 6.22 -8.45
N ALA A 247 3.61 4.91 -8.53
CA ALA A 247 4.82 4.10 -8.58
C ALA A 247 5.39 4.27 -9.99
N ALA A 248 6.39 5.11 -10.11
CA ALA A 248 7.01 5.38 -11.38
C ALA A 248 8.38 4.74 -11.46
N PHE A 249 8.65 4.20 -12.61
CA PHE A 249 9.91 3.73 -13.12
C PHE A 249 11.15 4.50 -12.74
N THR A 250 12.27 3.82 -12.90
CA THR A 250 13.54 4.46 -13.24
C THR A 250 13.72 4.61 -14.76
N CYS A 251 12.68 4.86 -15.46
CA CYS A 251 12.84 5.35 -16.81
C CYS A 251 12.90 6.88 -16.73
N SER A 252 13.82 7.46 -17.51
CA SER A 252 14.16 8.88 -17.60
C SER A 252 13.01 9.86 -17.27
N ASP A 253 13.35 11.02 -16.72
CA ASP A 253 12.45 12.14 -16.38
C ASP A 253 11.50 12.58 -17.53
N GLU A 254 11.71 12.11 -18.75
CA GLU A 254 10.88 12.36 -19.93
C GLU A 254 9.47 11.76 -19.85
N LEU A 255 9.27 10.63 -19.14
CA LEU A 255 7.97 9.98 -19.03
C LEU A 255 7.06 10.61 -17.99
N LEU A 256 7.61 11.25 -16.98
CA LEU A 256 6.85 12.00 -15.98
C LEU A 256 6.26 13.29 -16.56
N GLN A 257 6.82 13.79 -17.68
CA GLN A 257 6.31 14.97 -18.38
C GLN A 257 5.13 14.65 -19.32
N GLN A 258 4.91 13.40 -19.68
CA GLN A 258 3.82 13.00 -20.58
C GLN A 258 2.52 12.58 -19.85
N SER A 259 2.60 12.35 -18.54
CA SER A 259 1.43 11.98 -17.70
C SER A 259 0.85 13.16 -16.90
N ALA A 260 1.35 14.40 -17.13
CA ALA A 260 0.87 15.62 -16.49
C ALA A 260 -0.14 16.39 -17.35
#